data_1cb811053b4220be41999e3ac4704795
#
_entry.id   1cb811053b4220be41999e3ac4704795
#
_cell.length_a   1.000
_cell.length_b   1.000
_cell.length_c   1.000
_cell.angle_alpha   90.00
_cell.angle_beta   90.00
_cell.angle_gamma   90.00
#
_symmetry.space_group_name_H-M   'P 1'
#
loop_
_entity.id
_entity.type
_entity.pdbx_description
1 polymer ?
#
loop_
_entity_poly.entity_id
_entity_poly.type
_entity_poly.pdbx_seq_one_letter_code
_entity_poly.pdbx_strand_id
1 'polypeptide(L)'
;MKGKVVGDKLNEGRVAIVTGAGQGIGRAHALALAADGAAVVVNDYAAEAANAVVEEIRASGGSSVASVGDVADWDHGAAMVEAAVAEFGRL
;
A
#
# COMPACT_ATOMS: atom_id res chain seq x y z
N MET A 1 20.63 13.50 -11.48
CA MET A 1 20.17 12.69 -10.39
C MET A 1 21.25 11.75 -9.95
N LYS A 2 21.27 11.48 -8.71
CA LYS A 2 22.13 10.42 -8.30
C LYS A 2 21.75 9.18 -9.09
N GLY A 3 22.70 8.56 -9.70
CA GLY A 3 22.43 7.40 -10.52
C GLY A 3 21.80 6.28 -9.72
N LYS A 4 20.72 5.76 -10.24
CA LYS A 4 20.15 4.53 -9.71
C LYS A 4 20.84 3.38 -10.40
N VAL A 5 21.42 2.50 -9.64
CA VAL A 5 21.98 1.30 -10.25
C VAL A 5 20.88 0.33 -10.57
N VAL A 6 21.16 -0.60 -11.47
CA VAL A 6 20.19 -1.63 -11.83
C VAL A 6 19.87 -2.42 -10.57
N GLY A 7 18.57 -2.56 -10.30
CA GLY A 7 18.09 -3.25 -9.12
C GLY A 7 17.69 -2.36 -7.96
N ASP A 8 18.07 -1.09 -8.00
CA ASP A 8 17.60 -0.16 -6.96
C ASP A 8 16.12 0.08 -7.14
N LYS A 9 15.43 0.25 -6.02
CA LYS A 9 13.98 0.46 -6.02
C LYS A 9 13.66 1.94 -5.89
N LEU A 10 12.89 2.47 -6.84
CA LEU A 10 12.57 3.89 -6.91
C LEU A 10 11.75 4.37 -5.73
N ASN A 11 10.91 3.52 -5.18
CA ASN A 11 10.00 3.89 -4.09
C ASN A 11 10.45 3.42 -2.73
N GLU A 12 11.67 2.95 -2.63
CA GLU A 12 12.17 2.50 -1.34
C GLU A 12 12.12 3.63 -0.32
N GLY A 13 11.56 3.35 0.84
CA GLY A 13 11.40 4.34 1.90
C GLY A 13 10.13 5.17 1.80
N ARG A 14 9.33 5.01 0.75
CA ARG A 14 8.08 5.74 0.60
C ARG A 14 6.91 4.93 1.13
N VAL A 15 5.84 5.64 1.47
CA VAL A 15 4.58 5.03 1.88
C VAL A 15 3.51 5.48 0.89
N ALA A 16 2.76 4.53 0.38
CA ALA A 16 1.70 4.80 -0.58
C ALA A 16 0.38 4.24 -0.07
N ILE A 17 -0.69 5.00 -0.27
CA ILE A 17 -2.05 4.52 0.01
C ILE A 17 -2.71 4.31 -1.33
N VAL A 18 -3.17 3.08 -1.59
CA VAL A 18 -3.83 2.75 -2.84
C VAL A 18 -5.27 2.39 -2.55
N THR A 19 -6.20 3.17 -3.10
CA THR A 19 -7.64 2.95 -2.91
C THR A 19 -8.17 2.00 -3.97
N GLY A 20 -9.18 1.22 -3.61
CA GLY A 20 -9.71 0.19 -4.50
C GLY A 20 -8.67 -0.86 -4.84
N ALA A 21 -7.74 -1.10 -3.91
CA ALA A 21 -6.53 -1.85 -4.20
C ALA A 21 -6.70 -3.37 -4.11
N GLY A 22 -7.88 -3.83 -3.71
CA GLY A 22 -8.10 -5.27 -3.61
C GLY A 22 -8.32 -5.96 -4.95
N GLN A 23 -8.58 -5.22 -6.02
CA GLN A 23 -8.92 -5.81 -7.32
C GLN A 23 -8.42 -4.97 -8.49
N GLY A 24 -8.29 -5.62 -9.63
CA GLY A 24 -8.05 -4.97 -10.91
C GLY A 24 -6.82 -4.06 -10.95
N ILE A 25 -6.99 -2.88 -11.50
CA ILE A 25 -5.91 -1.92 -11.67
C ILE A 25 -5.32 -1.47 -10.33
N GLY A 26 -6.19 -1.28 -9.33
CA GLY A 26 -5.72 -0.90 -8.00
C GLY A 26 -4.81 -1.95 -7.39
N ARG A 27 -5.19 -3.22 -7.52
CA ARG A 27 -4.35 -4.32 -7.05
C ARG A 27 -3.00 -4.33 -7.77
N ALA A 28 -3.02 -4.17 -9.09
CA ALA A 28 -1.80 -4.15 -9.89
C ALA A 28 -0.87 -3.01 -9.47
N HIS A 29 -1.44 -1.82 -9.20
CA HIS A 29 -0.66 -0.68 -8.73
C HIS A 29 -0.06 -0.95 -7.36
N ALA A 30 -0.83 -1.54 -6.45
CA ALA A 30 -0.35 -1.83 -5.11
C ALA A 30 0.83 -2.81 -5.16
N LEU A 31 0.70 -3.85 -5.95
CA LEU A 31 1.77 -4.83 -6.10
C LEU A 31 3.02 -4.22 -6.74
N ALA A 32 2.83 -3.38 -7.76
CA ALA A 32 3.94 -2.73 -8.43
C ALA A 32 4.69 -1.77 -7.51
N LEU A 33 3.96 -0.96 -6.74
CA LEU A 33 4.58 -0.05 -5.79
C LEU A 33 5.35 -0.80 -4.71
N ALA A 34 4.77 -1.87 -4.20
CA ALA A 34 5.43 -2.69 -3.20
C ALA A 34 6.70 -3.35 -3.75
N ALA A 35 6.64 -3.83 -4.97
CA ALA A 35 7.80 -4.44 -5.63
C ALA A 35 8.92 -3.42 -5.83
N ASP A 36 8.55 -2.15 -5.98
CA ASP A 36 9.51 -1.07 -6.13
C ASP A 36 9.95 -0.45 -4.79
N GLY A 37 9.59 -1.05 -3.69
CA GLY A 37 10.10 -0.71 -2.37
C GLY A 37 9.19 0.11 -1.48
N ALA A 38 8.01 0.52 -1.94
CA ALA A 38 7.09 1.28 -1.12
C ALA A 38 6.43 0.39 -0.07
N ALA A 39 6.16 0.97 1.10
CA ALA A 39 5.23 0.38 2.04
C ALA A 39 3.82 0.79 1.60
N VAL A 40 2.91 -0.16 1.48
CA VAL A 40 1.61 0.09 0.86
C VAL A 40 0.46 -0.13 1.84
N VAL A 41 -0.40 0.88 1.95
CA VAL A 41 -1.69 0.73 2.61
C VAL A 41 -2.69 0.34 1.53
N VAL A 42 -3.23 -0.86 1.64
CA VAL A 42 -4.19 -1.41 0.68
C VAL A 42 -5.59 -1.10 1.18
N ASN A 43 -6.29 -0.19 0.50
CA ASN A 43 -7.64 0.17 0.87
C ASN A 43 -8.65 -0.45 -0.09
N ASP A 44 -9.68 -1.08 0.47
CA ASP A 44 -10.78 -1.61 -0.32
C ASP A 44 -12.01 -1.78 0.58
N TYR A 45 -13.20 -1.81 -0.03
CA TYR A 45 -14.42 -2.15 0.70
C TYR A 45 -14.42 -3.59 1.16
N ALA A 46 -13.89 -4.48 0.33
CA ALA A 46 -13.94 -5.90 0.58
C ALA A 46 -12.74 -6.32 1.42
N ALA A 47 -13.00 -6.71 2.65
CA ALA A 47 -11.94 -7.11 3.58
C ALA A 47 -11.11 -8.26 3.02
N GLU A 48 -11.77 -9.26 2.45
CA GLU A 48 -11.04 -10.41 1.91
C GLU A 48 -10.10 -10.02 0.78
N ALA A 49 -10.57 -9.14 -0.12
CA ALA A 49 -9.76 -8.69 -1.24
C ALA A 49 -8.55 -7.88 -0.76
N ALA A 50 -8.78 -6.96 0.19
CA ALA A 50 -7.71 -6.16 0.73
C ALA A 50 -6.66 -7.02 1.42
N ASN A 51 -7.11 -7.96 2.25
CA ASN A 51 -6.20 -8.83 2.99
C ASN A 51 -5.42 -9.75 2.07
N ALA A 52 -6.03 -10.22 0.99
CA ALA A 52 -5.34 -11.06 0.01
C ALA A 52 -4.17 -10.32 -0.63
N VAL A 53 -4.37 -9.05 -0.99
CA VAL A 53 -3.30 -8.26 -1.59
C VAL A 53 -2.20 -7.98 -0.57
N VAL A 54 -2.57 -7.67 0.67
CA VAL A 54 -1.58 -7.48 1.74
C VAL A 54 -0.72 -8.73 1.90
N GLU A 55 -1.35 -9.90 1.90
CA GLU A 55 -0.60 -11.14 2.03
C GLU A 55 0.32 -11.40 0.84
N GLU A 56 -0.13 -11.09 -0.38
CA GLU A 56 0.73 -11.19 -1.55
C GLU A 56 1.97 -10.31 -1.42
N ILE A 57 1.76 -9.07 -0.96
CA ILE A 57 2.88 -8.14 -0.78
C ILE A 57 3.85 -8.65 0.27
N ARG A 58 3.33 -9.09 1.41
CA ARG A 58 4.17 -9.59 2.50
C ARG A 58 4.92 -10.86 2.10
N ALA A 59 4.27 -11.73 1.36
CA ALA A 59 4.90 -12.97 0.90
C ALA A 59 6.07 -12.70 -0.04
N SER A 60 6.02 -11.60 -0.77
CA SER A 60 7.13 -11.22 -1.66
C SER A 60 8.19 -10.37 -0.97
N GLY A 61 8.08 -10.18 0.33
CA GLY A 61 9.06 -9.43 1.11
C GLY A 61 8.75 -7.96 1.30
N GLY A 62 7.60 -7.50 0.83
CA GLY A 62 7.19 -6.10 0.97
C GLY A 62 6.51 -5.81 2.29
N SER A 63 6.24 -4.52 2.52
CA SER A 63 5.54 -4.05 3.71
C SER A 63 4.16 -3.54 3.34
N SER A 64 3.14 -4.02 4.03
CA SER A 64 1.77 -3.62 3.72
C SER A 64 0.83 -3.84 4.89
N VAL A 65 -0.22 -3.02 4.94
CA VAL A 65 -1.34 -3.19 5.86
C VAL A 65 -2.63 -2.95 5.11
N ALA A 66 -3.71 -3.56 5.60
CA ALA A 66 -5.03 -3.38 5.01
C ALA A 66 -5.79 -2.26 5.70
N SER A 67 -6.58 -1.54 4.92
CA SER A 67 -7.54 -0.57 5.43
C SER A 67 -8.86 -0.86 4.74
N VAL A 68 -9.85 -1.32 5.48
CA VAL A 68 -11.13 -1.76 4.91
C VAL A 68 -12.18 -0.69 5.13
N GLY A 69 -12.80 -0.22 4.06
CA GLY A 69 -13.87 0.76 4.14
C GLY A 69 -13.92 1.68 2.94
N ASP A 70 -14.83 2.66 3.04
CA ASP A 70 -15.08 3.61 1.97
C ASP A 70 -14.16 4.82 2.12
N VAL A 71 -13.31 5.04 1.11
CA VAL A 71 -12.40 6.18 1.11
C VAL A 71 -13.15 7.52 1.06
N ALA A 72 -14.40 7.52 0.60
CA ALA A 72 -15.22 8.73 0.59
C ALA A 72 -15.72 9.12 1.98
N ASP A 73 -15.65 8.22 2.95
CA ASP A 73 -15.98 8.51 4.33
C ASP A 73 -14.82 9.29 4.96
N TRP A 74 -15.08 10.50 5.43
CA TRP A 74 -14.03 11.35 6.00
C TRP A 74 -13.34 10.68 7.19
N ASP A 75 -14.10 10.07 8.09
CA ASP A 75 -13.52 9.42 9.26
C ASP A 75 -12.66 8.24 8.88
N HIS A 76 -13.08 7.49 7.88
CA HIS A 76 -12.28 6.37 7.40
C HIS A 76 -10.98 6.87 6.75
N GLY A 77 -11.06 7.94 5.97
CA GLY A 77 -9.88 8.53 5.35
C GLY A 77 -8.85 8.98 6.38
N ALA A 78 -9.32 9.63 7.44
CA ALA A 78 -8.45 10.07 8.52
C ALA A 78 -7.83 8.88 9.24
N ALA A 79 -8.61 7.84 9.51
CA ALA A 79 -8.12 6.63 10.16
C ALA A 79 -7.06 5.93 9.30
N MET A 80 -7.24 5.96 7.99
CA MET A 80 -6.29 5.35 7.05
C MET A 80 -4.94 6.06 7.11
N VAL A 81 -4.95 7.38 7.16
CA VAL A 81 -3.70 8.15 7.28
C VAL A 81 -3.03 7.86 8.61
N GLU A 82 -3.80 7.82 9.70
CA GLU A 82 -3.26 7.50 11.01
C GLU A 82 -2.65 6.10 11.03
N ALA A 83 -3.30 5.15 10.42
CA ALA A 83 -2.80 3.78 10.35
C ALA A 83 -1.46 3.73 9.60
N ALA A 84 -1.35 4.47 8.50
CA ALA A 84 -0.11 4.52 7.73
C ALA A 84 1.02 5.12 8.57
N VAL A 85 0.74 6.21 9.27
CA VAL A 85 1.75 6.85 10.11
C VAL A 85 2.15 5.95 11.26
N ALA A 86 1.18 5.29 11.91
CA ALA A 86 1.46 4.42 13.04
C ALA A 86 2.29 3.21 12.63
N GLU A 87 1.97 2.62 11.47
CA GLU A 87 2.62 1.39 11.02
C GLU A 87 4.00 1.66 10.41
N PHE A 88 4.10 2.71 9.61
CA PHE A 88 5.30 2.96 8.82
C PHE A 88 6.10 4.17 9.29
N GLY A 89 5.59 4.93 10.24
CA GLY A 89 6.26 6.08 10.80
C GLY A 89 6.19 7.35 9.95
N ARG A 90 5.53 7.28 8.81
CA ARG A 90 5.41 8.42 7.90
C ARG A 90 4.36 8.17 6.85
N LEU A 91 4.16 9.16 6.03
CA LEU A 91 3.30 9.05 4.87
C LEU A 91 3.94 9.79 3.72
#